data_f810f374a0497958c2d429f6560ac9fd
#
_entry.id   f810f374a0497958c2d429f6560ac9fd
#
_cell.length_a   1.000
_cell.length_b   1.000
_cell.length_c   1.000
_cell.angle_alpha   90.00
_cell.angle_beta   90.00
_cell.angle_gamma   90.00
#
_symmetry.space_group_name_H-M   'P 1'
#
loop_
_entity.id
_entity.type
_entity.pdbx_description
1 polymer ?
#
loop_
_entity_poly.entity_id
_entity_poly.type
_entity_poly.pdbx_seq_one_letter_code
_entity_poly.pdbx_strand_id
1 'polypeptide(L)'
;MRKQSLLNGVEMIEITIQLEAILKLVHRENLLENFIKEGVDDAVLGHLTDEDLLNLGIKRIGDRRRLLAAFAQVGKEHGIAVATAMPNASATAPYVNSIGLSFVPIPRFTTLVCVNPIRVLDYRLYCSTKGMVFPDQKNPTGDINPVVDVSWHEGIDYCLWLTAKERDAGAMGNDQFYRLLTDLEWSSAVGLPNESEETPAERSKQMPGYPWGPDYPPRKGAGNYHQSLKVDDFEFTSPVDAFPANEHGIYDLSGNVWEWVMDNYNSSRTYHTLRGGAWDFYGSGLMSSARNANDPNGRGTSIGFRIAFASQDTLNQTKK
;
A
#
# COMPACT_ATOMS: atom_id res chain seq x y z
N MET A 1 -8.03 -26.96 -7.24
CA MET A 1 -9.16 -26.01 -7.28
C MET A 1 -10.26 -26.28 -6.22
N ARG A 2 -10.81 -27.50 -6.05
CA ARG A 2 -11.88 -27.74 -5.05
C ARG A 2 -11.48 -27.66 -3.56
N LYS A 3 -10.21 -27.88 -3.20
CA LYS A 3 -9.75 -27.78 -1.79
C LYS A 3 -9.53 -26.33 -1.31
N GLN A 4 -9.11 -25.44 -2.21
CA GLN A 4 -8.90 -24.02 -1.89
C GLN A 4 -10.23 -23.28 -1.69
N SER A 5 -11.25 -23.60 -2.50
CA SER A 5 -12.58 -23.04 -2.34
C SER A 5 -13.31 -23.55 -1.08
N LEU A 6 -12.95 -24.72 -0.57
CA LEU A 6 -13.50 -25.27 0.67
C LEU A 6 -12.87 -24.62 1.91
N LEU A 7 -11.56 -24.31 1.89
CA LEU A 7 -10.92 -23.59 3.00
C LEU A 7 -11.46 -22.17 3.13
N ASN A 8 -11.54 -21.42 2.02
CA ASN A 8 -12.16 -20.08 2.05
C ASN A 8 -13.66 -20.12 2.43
N GLY A 9 -14.35 -21.19 2.11
CA GLY A 9 -15.74 -21.40 2.50
C GLY A 9 -15.91 -21.70 3.99
N VAL A 10 -15.00 -22.44 4.62
CA VAL A 10 -15.04 -22.75 6.05
C VAL A 10 -14.69 -21.52 6.89
N GLU A 11 -13.64 -20.77 6.53
CA GLU A 11 -13.29 -19.49 7.19
C GLU A 11 -14.42 -18.46 7.06
N MET A 12 -15.00 -18.30 5.88
CA MET A 12 -16.17 -17.42 5.68
C MET A 12 -17.39 -17.86 6.52
N ILE A 13 -17.60 -19.16 6.72
CA ILE A 13 -18.71 -19.67 7.54
C ILE A 13 -18.45 -19.37 9.02
N GLU A 14 -17.23 -19.52 9.53
CA GLU A 14 -16.89 -19.22 10.93
C GLU A 14 -17.01 -17.73 11.23
N ILE A 15 -16.47 -16.85 10.37
CA ILE A 15 -16.60 -15.39 10.45
C ILE A 15 -18.09 -14.97 10.46
N THR A 16 -18.89 -15.54 9.57
CA THR A 16 -20.32 -15.24 9.48
C THR A 16 -21.06 -15.64 10.75
N ILE A 17 -20.69 -16.76 11.37
CA ILE A 17 -21.33 -17.25 12.62
C ILE A 17 -20.99 -16.33 13.80
N GLN A 18 -19.76 -15.89 13.94
CA GLN A 18 -19.34 -14.98 15.02
C GLN A 18 -19.98 -13.59 14.87
N LEU A 19 -19.92 -13.01 13.69
CA LEU A 19 -20.53 -11.72 13.38
C LEU A 19 -22.05 -11.76 13.59
N GLU A 20 -22.72 -12.82 13.17
CA GLU A 20 -24.14 -13.03 13.40
C GLU A 20 -24.48 -13.10 14.91
N ALA A 21 -23.66 -13.84 15.69
CA ALA A 21 -23.83 -13.93 17.13
C ALA A 21 -23.69 -12.57 17.82
N ILE A 22 -22.70 -11.76 17.39
CA ILE A 22 -22.47 -10.42 17.93
C ILE A 22 -23.63 -9.46 17.54
N LEU A 23 -24.09 -9.50 16.30
CA LEU A 23 -25.21 -8.67 15.85
C LEU A 23 -26.53 -9.01 16.62
N LYS A 24 -26.71 -10.27 17.05
CA LYS A 24 -27.80 -10.70 17.92
C LYS A 24 -27.80 -9.98 19.27
N LEU A 25 -26.64 -9.64 19.84
CA LEU A 25 -26.54 -8.92 21.12
C LEU A 25 -27.20 -7.54 21.10
N VAL A 26 -27.37 -6.96 19.93
CA VAL A 26 -27.99 -5.65 19.73
C VAL A 26 -29.26 -5.72 18.87
N HIS A 27 -29.73 -6.92 18.57
CA HIS A 27 -30.93 -7.17 17.72
C HIS A 27 -30.79 -6.51 16.34
N ARG A 28 -29.68 -6.77 15.65
CA ARG A 28 -29.35 -6.22 14.34
C ARG A 28 -28.87 -7.27 13.32
N GLU A 29 -29.32 -8.50 13.47
CA GLU A 29 -29.02 -9.64 12.59
C GLU A 29 -29.34 -9.34 11.12
N ASN A 30 -30.33 -8.50 10.88
CA ASN A 30 -30.76 -8.07 9.56
C ASN A 30 -29.68 -7.21 8.82
N LEU A 31 -28.63 -6.79 9.51
CA LEU A 31 -27.53 -6.02 8.92
C LEU A 31 -26.32 -6.89 8.57
N LEU A 32 -26.34 -8.19 8.85
CA LEU A 32 -25.24 -9.11 8.55
C LEU A 32 -24.79 -9.00 7.08
N GLU A 33 -25.73 -8.94 6.15
CA GLU A 33 -25.43 -8.80 4.72
C GLU A 33 -24.67 -7.51 4.38
N ASN A 34 -24.91 -6.42 5.12
CA ASN A 34 -24.18 -5.17 4.92
C ASN A 34 -22.70 -5.33 5.29
N PHE A 35 -22.40 -6.00 6.41
CA PHE A 35 -21.02 -6.28 6.84
C PHE A 35 -20.30 -7.17 5.83
N ILE A 36 -20.96 -8.23 5.36
CA ILE A 36 -20.39 -9.15 4.36
C ILE A 36 -20.12 -8.40 3.04
N LYS A 37 -21.07 -7.57 2.59
CA LYS A 37 -20.96 -6.80 1.35
C LYS A 37 -19.81 -5.80 1.39
N GLU A 38 -19.59 -5.17 2.54
CA GLU A 38 -18.48 -4.22 2.75
C GLU A 38 -17.16 -4.91 3.11
N GLY A 39 -17.11 -6.26 3.03
CA GLY A 39 -15.87 -7.03 3.23
C GLY A 39 -15.35 -7.02 4.67
N VAL A 40 -16.24 -6.87 5.65
CA VAL A 40 -15.86 -6.87 7.06
C VAL A 40 -15.59 -8.30 7.50
N ASP A 41 -14.34 -8.61 7.75
CA ASP A 41 -13.84 -9.88 8.29
C ASP A 41 -13.35 -9.73 9.75
N ASP A 42 -12.91 -10.82 10.38
CA ASP A 42 -12.42 -10.80 11.76
C ASP A 42 -11.24 -9.85 11.99
N ALA A 43 -10.40 -9.65 10.98
CA ALA A 43 -9.29 -8.71 11.06
C ALA A 43 -9.77 -7.26 11.12
N VAL A 44 -10.90 -6.96 10.51
CA VAL A 44 -11.51 -5.62 10.45
C VAL A 44 -12.41 -5.37 11.64
N LEU A 45 -13.09 -6.40 12.18
CA LEU A 45 -14.06 -6.25 13.28
C LEU A 45 -13.53 -5.47 14.48
N GLY A 46 -12.30 -5.76 14.93
CA GLY A 46 -11.66 -5.09 16.06
C GLY A 46 -11.31 -3.62 15.82
N HIS A 47 -11.40 -3.14 14.59
CA HIS A 47 -10.98 -1.80 14.16
C HIS A 47 -12.13 -0.91 13.69
N LEU A 48 -13.33 -1.43 13.64
CA LEU A 48 -14.52 -0.64 13.28
C LEU A 48 -14.69 0.52 14.25
N THR A 49 -14.93 1.70 13.67
CA THR A 49 -15.21 2.93 14.42
C THR A 49 -16.73 3.14 14.59
N ASP A 50 -17.12 4.11 15.41
CA ASP A 50 -18.53 4.52 15.56
C ASP A 50 -19.11 4.99 14.21
N GLU A 51 -18.30 5.64 13.38
CA GLU A 51 -18.67 6.12 12.05
C GLU A 51 -18.85 4.95 11.06
N ASP A 52 -17.95 3.96 11.07
CA ASP A 52 -18.07 2.77 10.23
C ASP A 52 -19.37 2.04 10.53
N LEU A 53 -19.71 1.85 11.81
CA LEU A 53 -20.96 1.22 12.22
C LEU A 53 -22.19 2.04 11.83
N LEU A 54 -22.09 3.37 11.83
CA LEU A 54 -23.17 4.24 11.35
C LEU A 54 -23.39 4.03 9.84
N ASN A 55 -22.30 3.96 9.06
CA ASN A 55 -22.33 3.71 7.62
C ASN A 55 -22.85 2.31 7.27
N LEU A 56 -22.55 1.30 8.09
CA LEU A 56 -23.08 -0.05 8.00
C LEU A 56 -24.57 -0.14 8.40
N GLY A 57 -25.19 0.97 8.82
CA GLY A 57 -26.62 1.06 9.11
C GLY A 57 -26.98 0.96 10.59
N ILE A 58 -26.03 0.94 11.52
CA ILE A 58 -26.27 0.93 12.97
C ILE A 58 -26.55 2.35 13.47
N LYS A 59 -27.79 2.82 13.36
CA LYS A 59 -28.15 4.22 13.65
C LYS A 59 -28.12 4.58 15.13
N ARG A 60 -28.43 3.63 16.05
CA ARG A 60 -28.51 3.91 17.49
C ARG A 60 -27.13 3.91 18.12
N ILE A 61 -26.74 4.99 18.79
CA ILE A 61 -25.42 5.14 19.43
C ILE A 61 -25.18 4.06 20.52
N GLY A 62 -26.22 3.64 21.23
CA GLY A 62 -26.14 2.58 22.25
C GLY A 62 -25.80 1.22 21.64
N ASP A 63 -26.36 0.90 20.46
CA ASP A 63 -26.06 -0.34 19.75
C ASP A 63 -24.62 -0.32 19.21
N ARG A 64 -24.16 0.80 18.65
CA ARG A 64 -22.77 0.96 18.18
C ARG A 64 -21.78 0.77 19.33
N ARG A 65 -22.01 1.39 20.49
CA ARG A 65 -21.13 1.23 21.66
C ARG A 65 -21.06 -0.22 22.16
N ARG A 66 -22.19 -0.95 22.15
CA ARG A 66 -22.21 -2.38 22.52
C ARG A 66 -21.45 -3.22 21.50
N LEU A 67 -21.63 -2.96 20.20
CA LEU A 67 -20.92 -3.67 19.15
C LEU A 67 -19.42 -3.41 19.22
N LEU A 68 -18.98 -2.16 19.38
CA LEU A 68 -17.57 -1.82 19.53
C LEU A 68 -16.96 -2.52 20.76
N ALA A 69 -17.68 -2.61 21.86
CA ALA A 69 -17.22 -3.34 23.03
C ALA A 69 -17.13 -4.86 22.78
N ALA A 70 -18.10 -5.44 22.08
CA ALA A 70 -18.10 -6.85 21.72
C ALA A 70 -17.00 -7.19 20.71
N PHE A 71 -16.81 -6.36 19.70
CA PHE A 71 -15.71 -6.52 18.71
C PHE A 71 -14.34 -6.39 19.36
N ALA A 72 -14.16 -5.45 20.30
CA ALA A 72 -12.95 -5.34 21.09
C ALA A 72 -12.68 -6.56 21.99
N GLN A 73 -13.73 -7.26 22.43
CA GLN A 73 -13.60 -8.50 23.19
C GLN A 73 -13.17 -9.67 22.29
N VAL A 74 -13.81 -9.81 21.13
CA VAL A 74 -13.40 -10.81 20.12
C VAL A 74 -11.94 -10.61 19.71
N GLY A 75 -11.53 -9.36 19.48
CA GLY A 75 -10.14 -9.03 19.22
C GLY A 75 -9.20 -9.48 20.35
N LYS A 76 -9.60 -9.41 21.63
CA LYS A 76 -8.79 -9.89 22.76
C LYS A 76 -8.75 -11.41 22.88
N GLU A 77 -9.84 -12.09 22.60
CA GLU A 77 -9.93 -13.57 22.69
C GLU A 77 -9.12 -14.26 21.57
N HIS A 78 -8.96 -13.61 20.42
CA HIS A 78 -8.10 -14.06 19.33
C HIS A 78 -6.66 -13.56 19.42
N GLY A 79 -6.23 -13.12 20.61
CA GLY A 79 -4.85 -12.76 20.89
C GLY A 79 -4.42 -11.48 20.17
N ILE A 80 -5.09 -10.35 20.48
CA ILE A 80 -4.48 -9.04 20.17
C ILE A 80 -3.17 -8.99 20.95
N ALA A 81 -2.10 -9.27 20.22
CA ALA A 81 -0.76 -9.20 20.75
C ALA A 81 -0.53 -7.81 21.37
N VAL A 82 0.19 -7.78 22.47
CA VAL A 82 0.91 -6.58 22.92
C VAL A 82 1.52 -5.94 21.68
N ALA A 83 1.26 -4.66 21.45
CA ALA A 83 1.74 -3.94 20.27
C ALA A 83 3.21 -4.30 20.01
N THR A 84 3.47 -4.91 18.89
CA THR A 84 4.81 -5.37 18.54
C THR A 84 5.62 -4.15 18.11
N ALA A 85 6.73 -3.90 18.77
CA ALA A 85 7.57 -2.76 18.41
C ALA A 85 7.99 -2.87 16.94
N MET A 86 7.94 -1.75 16.22
CA MET A 86 8.46 -1.68 14.86
C MET A 86 9.95 -2.05 14.85
N PRO A 87 10.44 -2.79 13.86
CA PRO A 87 11.85 -3.11 13.75
C PRO A 87 12.74 -1.87 13.77
N ASN A 88 13.89 -1.94 14.43
CA ASN A 88 14.90 -0.90 14.30
C ASN A 88 15.44 -0.90 12.87
N ALA A 89 15.37 0.25 12.22
CA ALA A 89 15.87 0.45 10.87
C ALA A 89 16.43 1.87 10.69
N SER A 90 17.35 2.02 9.75
CA SER A 90 17.88 3.31 9.30
C SER A 90 18.22 3.24 7.80
N ALA A 91 18.53 4.37 7.17
CA ALA A 91 18.96 4.41 5.78
C ALA A 91 20.23 3.54 5.51
N THR A 92 21.11 3.40 6.52
CA THR A 92 22.34 2.62 6.42
C THR A 92 22.24 1.20 7.00
N ALA A 93 21.16 0.90 7.73
CA ALA A 93 20.88 -0.40 8.32
C ALA A 93 19.37 -0.70 8.17
N PRO A 94 18.89 -1.02 6.96
CA PRO A 94 17.48 -1.27 6.70
C PRO A 94 17.01 -2.54 7.42
N TYR A 95 15.74 -2.58 7.79
CA TYR A 95 15.08 -3.83 8.14
C TYR A 95 14.90 -4.67 6.88
N VAL A 96 15.26 -5.95 6.94
CA VAL A 96 15.12 -6.89 5.83
C VAL A 96 14.13 -7.99 6.24
N ASN A 97 13.07 -8.17 5.47
CA ASN A 97 12.07 -9.20 5.74
C ASN A 97 12.48 -10.59 5.21
N SER A 98 11.64 -11.61 5.43
CA SER A 98 11.96 -13.02 5.10
C SER A 98 12.14 -13.29 3.61
N ILE A 99 11.64 -12.44 2.72
CA ILE A 99 11.83 -12.57 1.27
C ILE A 99 12.90 -11.63 0.70
N GLY A 100 13.66 -10.94 1.58
CA GLY A 100 14.78 -10.08 1.20
C GLY A 100 14.41 -8.67 0.74
N LEU A 101 13.19 -8.19 1.03
CA LEU A 101 12.82 -6.79 0.84
C LEU A 101 13.38 -5.95 2.00
N SER A 102 14.00 -4.83 1.65
CA SER A 102 14.62 -3.90 2.59
C SER A 102 13.70 -2.70 2.86
N PHE A 103 13.61 -2.26 4.11
CA PHE A 103 12.73 -1.17 4.54
C PHE A 103 13.49 -0.17 5.41
N VAL A 104 13.21 1.11 5.21
CA VAL A 104 13.82 2.23 5.94
C VAL A 104 12.74 3.16 6.52
N PRO A 105 13.03 3.86 7.64
CA PRO A 105 12.13 4.86 8.17
C PRO A 105 12.07 6.09 7.26
N ILE A 106 10.92 6.76 7.28
CA ILE A 106 10.71 8.05 6.63
C ILE A 106 10.38 9.12 7.67
N PRO A 107 10.68 10.40 7.43
CA PRO A 107 10.33 11.47 8.35
C PRO A 107 8.82 11.53 8.64
N ARG A 108 8.46 11.96 9.84
CA ARG A 108 7.07 12.23 10.29
C ARG A 108 6.15 11.01 10.43
N PHE A 109 6.57 9.83 10.00
CA PHE A 109 5.78 8.60 10.07
C PHE A 109 6.57 7.53 10.82
N THR A 110 5.85 6.65 11.51
CA THR A 110 6.45 5.47 12.15
C THR A 110 6.50 4.26 11.21
N THR A 111 5.95 4.40 10.02
CA THR A 111 5.96 3.41 8.95
C THR A 111 7.37 3.24 8.37
N LEU A 112 7.76 2.00 8.05
CA LEU A 112 8.96 1.73 7.26
C LEU A 112 8.56 1.55 5.79
N VAL A 113 9.34 2.13 4.88
CA VAL A 113 9.07 2.11 3.43
C VAL A 113 10.07 1.20 2.74
N CYS A 114 9.59 0.34 1.83
CA CYS A 114 10.45 -0.47 0.99
C CYS A 114 11.39 0.42 0.17
N VAL A 115 12.69 0.13 0.19
CA VAL A 115 13.70 0.96 -0.47
C VAL A 115 13.54 0.99 -1.99
N ASN A 116 12.95 -0.06 -2.57
CA ASN A 116 12.70 -0.18 -4.00
C ASN A 116 11.20 -0.34 -4.30
N PRO A 117 10.72 -0.01 -5.51
CA PRO A 117 9.49 -0.59 -6.04
C PRO A 117 9.55 -2.12 -6.01
N ILE A 118 8.40 -2.79 -5.93
CA ILE A 118 8.34 -4.26 -6.00
C ILE A 118 8.87 -4.73 -7.35
N ARG A 119 9.84 -5.67 -7.31
CA ARG A 119 10.53 -6.15 -8.48
C ARG A 119 9.79 -7.31 -9.15
N VAL A 120 10.11 -7.55 -10.41
CA VAL A 120 9.63 -8.72 -11.16
C VAL A 120 9.84 -10.02 -10.40
N LEU A 121 11.03 -10.23 -9.81
CA LEU A 121 11.33 -11.45 -9.04
C LEU A 121 10.46 -11.60 -7.80
N ASP A 122 10.15 -10.49 -7.10
CA ASP A 122 9.34 -10.49 -5.89
C ASP A 122 7.87 -10.81 -6.20
N TYR A 123 7.36 -10.23 -7.29
CA TYR A 123 6.00 -10.48 -7.75
C TYR A 123 5.84 -11.88 -8.37
N ARG A 124 6.89 -12.39 -9.03
CA ARG A 124 6.92 -13.78 -9.53
C ARG A 124 6.86 -14.80 -8.40
N LEU A 125 7.53 -14.53 -7.28
CA LEU A 125 7.42 -15.36 -6.06
C LEU A 125 5.97 -15.41 -5.55
N TYR A 126 5.30 -14.26 -5.50
CA TYR A 126 3.89 -14.16 -5.14
C TYR A 126 3.01 -15.00 -6.08
N CYS A 127 3.12 -14.79 -7.39
CA CYS A 127 2.34 -15.53 -8.37
C CYS A 127 2.57 -17.05 -8.26
N SER A 128 3.81 -17.49 -8.12
CA SER A 128 4.14 -18.92 -7.98
C SER A 128 3.54 -19.53 -6.72
N THR A 129 3.59 -18.80 -5.59
CA THR A 129 3.00 -19.24 -4.32
C THR A 129 1.48 -19.38 -4.40
N LYS A 130 0.83 -18.50 -5.15
CA LYS A 130 -0.63 -18.51 -5.34
C LYS A 130 -1.09 -19.39 -6.52
N GLY A 131 -0.19 -19.99 -7.28
CA GLY A 131 -0.52 -20.73 -8.50
C GLY A 131 -1.11 -19.85 -9.60
N MET A 132 -0.76 -18.57 -9.62
CA MET A 132 -1.21 -17.58 -10.60
C MET A 132 -0.24 -17.50 -11.77
N VAL A 133 -0.75 -17.13 -12.93
CA VAL A 133 0.10 -16.78 -14.08
C VAL A 133 0.73 -15.41 -13.82
N PHE A 134 2.05 -15.33 -14.00
CA PHE A 134 2.76 -14.04 -13.92
C PHE A 134 2.29 -13.13 -15.09
N PRO A 135 1.96 -11.84 -14.81
CA PRO A 135 1.47 -10.93 -15.85
C PRO A 135 2.53 -10.69 -16.94
N ASP A 136 2.07 -10.60 -18.18
CA ASP A 136 2.94 -10.22 -19.31
C ASP A 136 3.42 -8.78 -19.13
N GLN A 137 4.73 -8.59 -19.00
CA GLN A 137 5.31 -7.26 -18.79
C GLN A 137 5.32 -6.40 -20.07
N LYS A 138 4.98 -6.97 -21.23
CA LYS A 138 4.89 -6.35 -22.56
C LYS A 138 6.19 -5.78 -23.11
N ASN A 139 7.02 -5.19 -22.25
CA ASN A 139 8.34 -4.66 -22.59
C ASN A 139 9.44 -5.60 -22.05
N PRO A 140 10.62 -5.65 -22.70
CA PRO A 140 11.75 -6.36 -22.15
C PRO A 140 12.09 -5.87 -20.75
N THR A 141 12.16 -6.80 -19.79
CA THR A 141 12.41 -6.49 -18.39
C THR A 141 13.24 -7.59 -17.73
N GLY A 142 14.10 -7.20 -16.79
CA GLY A 142 14.89 -8.11 -15.97
C GLY A 142 14.22 -8.43 -14.64
N ASP A 143 14.73 -9.42 -13.93
CA ASP A 143 14.20 -9.86 -12.64
C ASP A 143 14.26 -8.77 -11.55
N ILE A 144 15.23 -7.86 -11.64
CA ILE A 144 15.42 -6.74 -10.69
C ILE A 144 14.81 -5.42 -11.18
N ASN A 145 14.09 -5.41 -12.30
CA ASN A 145 13.29 -4.25 -12.71
C ASN A 145 11.98 -4.20 -11.89
N PRO A 146 11.34 -3.03 -11.74
CA PRO A 146 9.99 -2.95 -11.18
C PRO A 146 9.01 -3.82 -11.94
N VAL A 147 8.13 -4.51 -11.24
CA VAL A 147 6.96 -5.14 -11.87
C VAL A 147 6.03 -4.05 -12.40
N VAL A 148 5.53 -4.23 -13.62
CA VAL A 148 4.56 -3.33 -14.26
C VAL A 148 3.35 -4.12 -14.76
N ASP A 149 2.39 -3.41 -15.35
CA ASP A 149 1.12 -3.98 -15.81
C ASP A 149 0.32 -4.65 -14.69
N VAL A 150 0.40 -4.08 -13.51
CA VAL A 150 -0.32 -4.48 -12.29
C VAL A 150 -1.33 -3.41 -11.88
N SER A 151 -2.51 -3.84 -11.44
CA SER A 151 -3.57 -2.97 -10.94
C SER A 151 -3.37 -2.61 -9.46
N TRP A 152 -4.12 -1.61 -8.97
CA TRP A 152 -4.14 -1.26 -7.55
C TRP A 152 -4.58 -2.43 -6.68
N HIS A 153 -5.63 -3.15 -7.10
CA HIS A 153 -6.12 -4.33 -6.37
C HIS A 153 -5.05 -5.42 -6.26
N GLU A 154 -4.29 -5.66 -7.31
CA GLU A 154 -3.20 -6.64 -7.27
C GLU A 154 -2.03 -6.20 -6.37
N GLY A 155 -1.78 -4.90 -6.27
CA GLY A 155 -0.85 -4.35 -5.27
C GLY A 155 -1.33 -4.61 -3.85
N ILE A 156 -2.64 -4.45 -3.56
CA ILE A 156 -3.24 -4.80 -2.28
C ILE A 156 -3.14 -6.30 -2.00
N ASP A 157 -3.51 -7.15 -2.97
CA ASP A 157 -3.46 -8.60 -2.82
C ASP A 157 -2.03 -9.10 -2.54
N TYR A 158 -1.02 -8.49 -3.16
CA TYR A 158 0.39 -8.74 -2.86
C TYR A 158 0.72 -8.41 -1.39
N CYS A 159 0.28 -7.26 -0.90
CA CYS A 159 0.50 -6.85 0.49
C CYS A 159 -0.17 -7.81 1.49
N LEU A 160 -1.40 -8.22 1.23
CA LEU A 160 -2.13 -9.18 2.05
C LEU A 160 -1.42 -10.55 2.08
N TRP A 161 -0.98 -11.04 0.91
CA TRP A 161 -0.21 -12.27 0.82
C TRP A 161 1.09 -12.20 1.63
N LEU A 162 1.85 -11.11 1.49
CA LEU A 162 3.11 -10.98 2.21
C LEU A 162 2.89 -10.89 3.72
N THR A 163 1.85 -10.17 4.16
CA THR A 163 1.45 -10.09 5.57
C THR A 163 1.15 -11.48 6.13
N ALA A 164 0.31 -12.27 5.46
CA ALA A 164 -0.02 -13.62 5.88
C ALA A 164 1.23 -14.51 5.93
N LYS A 165 2.06 -14.47 4.90
CA LYS A 165 3.32 -15.22 4.80
C LYS A 165 4.27 -14.94 5.98
N GLU A 166 4.46 -13.68 6.33
CA GLU A 166 5.36 -13.27 7.43
C GLU A 166 4.79 -13.64 8.80
N ARG A 167 3.46 -13.53 8.98
CA ARG A 167 2.78 -13.99 10.20
C ARG A 167 2.89 -15.49 10.38
N ASP A 168 2.63 -16.27 9.34
CA ASP A 168 2.74 -17.73 9.37
C ASP A 168 4.17 -18.19 9.69
N ALA A 169 5.17 -17.40 9.28
CA ALA A 169 6.58 -17.64 9.61
C ALA A 169 6.97 -17.14 11.02
N GLY A 170 6.06 -16.49 11.76
CA GLY A 170 6.37 -15.85 13.05
C GLY A 170 7.31 -14.66 12.96
N ALA A 171 7.48 -14.08 11.77
CA ALA A 171 8.42 -12.98 11.51
C ALA A 171 7.85 -11.60 11.82
N MET A 172 6.54 -11.48 12.06
CA MET A 172 5.87 -10.23 12.41
C MET A 172 4.74 -10.44 13.43
N GLY A 173 4.38 -9.39 14.16
CA GLY A 173 3.24 -9.39 15.08
C GLY A 173 1.89 -9.32 14.37
N ASN A 174 0.82 -9.70 15.08
CA ASN A 174 -0.54 -9.65 14.54
C ASN A 174 -1.05 -8.23 14.29
N ASP A 175 -0.47 -7.23 14.96
CA ASP A 175 -0.73 -5.81 14.79
C ASP A 175 0.07 -5.16 13.66
N GLN A 176 1.00 -5.90 13.04
CA GLN A 176 1.86 -5.45 11.93
C GLN A 176 1.36 -5.98 10.59
N PHE A 177 1.54 -5.22 9.52
CA PHE A 177 1.08 -5.58 8.18
C PHE A 177 1.82 -4.80 7.09
N TYR A 178 1.76 -5.32 5.86
CA TYR A 178 2.18 -4.60 4.67
C TYR A 178 0.99 -3.97 3.97
N ARG A 179 1.20 -2.81 3.37
CA ARG A 179 0.24 -2.09 2.54
C ARG A 179 0.95 -1.23 1.50
N LEU A 180 0.21 -0.67 0.55
CA LEU A 180 0.73 0.42 -0.27
C LEU A 180 1.00 1.65 0.63
N LEU A 181 1.89 2.53 0.19
CA LEU A 181 2.10 3.81 0.88
C LEU A 181 0.83 4.66 0.78
N THR A 182 0.60 5.51 1.78
CA THR A 182 -0.31 6.64 1.59
C THR A 182 0.37 7.72 0.74
N ASP A 183 -0.43 8.62 0.15
CA ASP A 183 0.07 9.76 -0.63
C ASP A 183 1.01 10.64 0.19
N LEU A 184 0.70 10.90 1.46
CA LEU A 184 1.52 11.69 2.37
C LEU A 184 2.80 10.98 2.81
N GLU A 185 2.79 9.66 2.99
CA GLU A 185 4.01 8.88 3.24
C GLU A 185 4.94 8.93 2.03
N TRP A 186 4.39 8.79 0.83
CA TRP A 186 5.16 8.94 -0.39
C TRP A 186 5.77 10.35 -0.50
N SER A 187 4.99 11.39 -0.19
CA SER A 187 5.48 12.78 -0.14
C SER A 187 6.61 12.95 0.89
N SER A 188 6.49 12.32 2.06
CA SER A 188 7.56 12.31 3.06
C SER A 188 8.81 11.60 2.55
N ALA A 189 8.64 10.44 1.90
CA ALA A 189 9.73 9.65 1.35
C ALA A 189 10.56 10.41 0.30
N VAL A 190 9.92 11.24 -0.53
CA VAL A 190 10.60 12.07 -1.55
C VAL A 190 11.14 13.38 -0.99
N GLY A 191 10.92 13.67 0.30
CA GLY A 191 11.43 14.89 0.95
C GLY A 191 10.53 16.12 0.83
N LEU A 192 9.25 15.96 0.46
CA LEU A 192 8.32 17.09 0.48
C LEU A 192 8.01 17.55 1.91
N PRO A 193 7.78 18.86 2.13
CA PRO A 193 7.27 19.37 3.40
C PRO A 193 5.88 18.80 3.69
N ASN A 194 5.36 19.11 4.89
CA ASN A 194 4.00 18.71 5.23
C ASN A 194 2.99 19.43 4.32
N GLU A 195 2.15 18.67 3.63
CA GLU A 195 1.12 19.16 2.73
C GLU A 195 -0.21 19.22 3.50
N SER A 196 -0.94 20.34 3.37
CA SER A 196 -2.15 20.63 4.15
C SER A 196 -3.44 20.39 3.36
N GLU A 197 -3.36 20.29 2.04
CA GLU A 197 -4.51 20.10 1.17
C GLU A 197 -5.13 18.72 1.42
N GLU A 198 -6.46 18.63 1.34
CA GLU A 198 -7.23 17.44 1.71
C GLU A 198 -6.99 16.28 0.74
N THR A 199 -6.97 16.57 -0.56
CA THR A 199 -6.89 15.51 -1.59
C THR A 199 -5.56 15.52 -2.36
N PRO A 200 -5.10 14.35 -2.86
CA PRO A 200 -3.96 14.29 -3.77
C PRO A 200 -4.09 15.20 -5.00
N ALA A 201 -5.30 15.33 -5.56
CA ALA A 201 -5.57 16.22 -6.68
C ALA A 201 -5.28 17.70 -6.36
N GLU A 202 -5.51 18.13 -5.14
CA GLU A 202 -5.21 19.49 -4.69
C GLU A 202 -3.71 19.67 -4.43
N ARG A 203 -3.06 18.71 -3.78
CA ARG A 203 -1.60 18.67 -3.53
C ARG A 203 -0.81 18.68 -4.83
N SER A 204 -1.32 18.07 -5.91
CA SER A 204 -0.63 18.03 -7.20
C SER A 204 -0.47 19.42 -7.86
N LYS A 205 -1.21 20.43 -7.41
CA LYS A 205 -1.13 21.80 -7.91
C LYS A 205 0.08 22.58 -7.36
N GLN A 206 0.71 22.06 -6.30
CA GLN A 206 1.92 22.64 -5.75
C GLN A 206 3.10 22.42 -6.72
N MET A 207 4.07 23.32 -6.72
CA MET A 207 5.24 23.23 -7.60
C MET A 207 6.55 23.33 -6.81
N PRO A 208 6.84 22.37 -5.92
CA PRO A 208 8.01 22.43 -5.04
C PRO A 208 9.33 22.08 -5.74
N GLY A 209 9.33 21.77 -7.04
CA GLY A 209 10.48 21.32 -7.79
C GLY A 209 10.51 19.81 -8.01
N TYR A 210 11.69 19.33 -8.37
CA TYR A 210 11.93 17.92 -8.72
C TYR A 210 12.69 17.20 -7.60
N PRO A 211 12.62 15.86 -7.51
CA PRO A 211 13.39 15.10 -6.52
C PRO A 211 14.92 15.31 -6.58
N TRP A 212 15.43 15.67 -7.74
CA TRP A 212 16.87 15.98 -7.95
C TRP A 212 17.25 17.45 -7.75
N GLY A 213 16.29 18.34 -7.41
CA GLY A 213 16.49 19.78 -7.21
C GLY A 213 15.69 20.66 -8.17
N PRO A 214 15.98 21.98 -8.24
CA PRO A 214 15.15 22.94 -8.97
C PRO A 214 15.37 22.91 -10.50
N ASP A 215 16.48 22.36 -10.99
CA ASP A 215 16.85 22.49 -12.39
C ASP A 215 16.13 21.49 -13.29
N TYR A 216 15.70 21.91 -14.47
CA TYR A 216 15.17 21.07 -15.52
C TYR A 216 15.85 21.39 -16.87
N PRO A 217 16.22 20.40 -17.67
CA PRO A 217 16.07 18.95 -17.48
C PRO A 217 16.98 18.37 -16.39
N PRO A 218 16.72 17.14 -15.91
CA PRO A 218 17.60 16.47 -14.96
C PRO A 218 19.00 16.26 -15.54
N ARG A 219 19.99 16.20 -14.67
CA ARG A 219 21.35 15.84 -15.09
C ARG A 219 21.42 14.38 -15.54
N LYS A 220 22.40 14.02 -16.37
CA LYS A 220 22.64 12.63 -16.77
C LYS A 220 22.85 11.75 -15.54
N GLY A 221 22.14 10.61 -15.50
CA GLY A 221 22.18 9.65 -14.40
C GLY A 221 21.34 10.03 -13.19
N ALA A 222 20.40 10.98 -13.30
CA ALA A 222 19.49 11.35 -12.21
C ALA A 222 18.35 10.35 -11.99
N GLY A 223 17.98 9.58 -12.99
CA GLY A 223 16.91 8.60 -12.96
C GLY A 223 16.57 8.11 -14.36
N ASN A 224 15.58 7.25 -14.47
CA ASN A 224 15.07 6.71 -15.73
C ASN A 224 13.84 7.49 -16.17
N TYR A 225 13.93 8.20 -17.28
CA TYR A 225 12.91 9.13 -17.78
C TYR A 225 12.74 8.99 -19.29
N HIS A 226 11.79 9.75 -19.86
CA HIS A 226 11.54 9.72 -21.29
C HIS A 226 12.83 9.99 -22.12
N GLN A 227 13.08 9.16 -23.12
CA GLN A 227 14.28 9.16 -23.96
C GLN A 227 14.63 10.52 -24.58
N SER A 228 13.63 11.41 -24.77
CA SER A 228 13.88 12.76 -25.29
C SER A 228 14.78 13.60 -24.38
N LEU A 229 14.88 13.28 -23.09
CA LEU A 229 15.74 13.98 -22.12
C LEU A 229 17.22 13.57 -22.24
N LYS A 230 17.49 12.37 -22.78
CA LYS A 230 18.86 11.84 -23.01
C LYS A 230 19.72 11.78 -21.74
N VAL A 231 19.08 11.48 -20.60
CA VAL A 231 19.74 11.48 -19.29
C VAL A 231 20.08 10.07 -18.78
N ASP A 232 19.50 9.07 -19.40
CA ASP A 232 19.76 7.65 -19.17
C ASP A 232 19.82 6.90 -20.52
N ASP A 233 20.13 5.61 -20.48
CA ASP A 233 20.29 4.77 -21.65
C ASP A 233 19.23 3.63 -21.69
N PHE A 234 18.16 3.68 -20.85
CA PHE A 234 17.09 2.70 -20.81
C PHE A 234 15.95 3.09 -21.73
N GLU A 235 15.44 2.13 -22.49
CA GLU A 235 14.29 2.32 -23.39
C GLU A 235 12.95 2.17 -22.64
N PHE A 236 12.94 1.33 -21.60
CA PHE A 236 11.79 1.00 -20.74
C PHE A 236 12.23 1.09 -19.28
N THR A 237 11.66 0.25 -18.41
CA THR A 237 12.07 0.19 -17.00
C THR A 237 13.56 -0.16 -16.85
N SER A 238 14.19 0.41 -15.85
CA SER A 238 15.57 0.08 -15.44
C SER A 238 15.58 -0.83 -14.21
N PRO A 239 16.71 -1.50 -13.90
CA PRO A 239 16.94 -2.09 -12.58
C PRO A 239 16.69 -1.07 -11.46
N VAL A 240 16.08 -1.51 -10.34
CA VAL A 240 15.66 -0.61 -9.23
C VAL A 240 16.80 0.07 -8.47
N ASP A 241 18.03 -0.29 -8.72
CA ASP A 241 19.26 0.28 -8.11
C ASP A 241 20.19 0.91 -9.15
N ALA A 242 19.69 1.12 -10.38
CA ALA A 242 20.49 1.70 -11.47
C ALA A 242 20.90 3.17 -11.22
N PHE A 243 20.17 3.87 -10.36
CA PHE A 243 20.36 5.28 -10.04
C PHE A 243 20.56 5.49 -8.54
N PRO A 244 21.15 6.61 -8.10
CA PRO A 244 21.41 6.86 -6.69
C PRO A 244 20.12 6.93 -5.86
N ALA A 245 20.14 6.34 -4.66
CA ALA A 245 19.11 6.56 -3.65
C ALA A 245 19.10 8.01 -3.17
N ASN A 246 17.96 8.45 -2.63
CA ASN A 246 17.87 9.73 -1.93
C ASN A 246 18.54 9.67 -0.53
N GLU A 247 18.46 10.76 0.23
CA GLU A 247 19.04 10.85 1.59
C GLU A 247 18.47 9.85 2.60
N HIS A 248 17.27 9.30 2.34
CA HIS A 248 16.64 8.27 3.16
C HIS A 248 16.99 6.84 2.73
N GLY A 249 17.83 6.66 1.71
CA GLY A 249 18.20 5.35 1.17
C GLY A 249 17.12 4.73 0.28
N ILE A 250 16.21 5.53 -0.28
CA ILE A 250 15.10 5.08 -1.12
C ILE A 250 15.41 5.38 -2.58
N TYR A 251 15.24 4.38 -3.44
CA TYR A 251 15.50 4.44 -4.88
C TYR A 251 14.22 4.74 -5.67
N ASP A 252 14.38 5.29 -6.87
CA ASP A 252 13.35 5.44 -7.90
C ASP A 252 12.08 6.21 -7.43
N LEU A 253 12.24 7.20 -6.52
CA LEU A 253 11.14 8.11 -6.17
C LEU A 253 10.90 9.16 -7.27
N SER A 254 11.55 9.03 -8.42
CA SER A 254 11.34 9.84 -9.60
C SER A 254 11.67 9.05 -10.85
N GLY A 255 10.71 8.91 -11.76
CA GLY A 255 10.87 8.11 -12.97
C GLY A 255 10.78 6.60 -12.71
N ASN A 256 11.27 5.82 -13.63
CA ASN A 256 11.18 4.37 -13.71
C ASN A 256 9.72 3.89 -13.85
N VAL A 257 8.93 3.89 -12.76
CA VAL A 257 7.50 3.54 -12.79
C VAL A 257 6.64 4.48 -11.94
N TRP A 258 5.45 4.77 -12.39
CA TRP A 258 4.38 5.29 -11.54
C TRP A 258 4.07 4.27 -10.45
N GLU A 259 3.93 4.72 -9.22
CA GLU A 259 3.65 3.87 -8.05
C GLU A 259 2.23 4.08 -7.54
N TRP A 260 1.43 2.99 -7.48
CA TRP A 260 0.15 3.01 -6.81
C TRP A 260 0.29 3.35 -5.33
N VAL A 261 -0.58 4.23 -4.82
CA VAL A 261 -0.71 4.51 -3.39
C VAL A 261 -2.14 4.24 -2.90
N MET A 262 -2.35 4.20 -1.59
CA MET A 262 -3.64 3.87 -0.96
C MET A 262 -4.74 4.88 -1.30
N ASP A 263 -4.38 6.15 -1.48
CA ASP A 263 -5.33 7.25 -1.50
C ASP A 263 -6.11 7.34 -2.80
N ASN A 264 -7.39 7.64 -2.67
CA ASN A 264 -8.17 8.10 -3.81
C ASN A 264 -7.61 9.43 -4.32
N TYR A 265 -7.66 9.64 -5.63
CA TYR A 265 -7.11 10.86 -6.24
C TYR A 265 -7.87 12.12 -5.80
N ASN A 266 -9.19 12.01 -5.66
CA ASN A 266 -10.07 13.08 -5.23
C ASN A 266 -11.29 12.55 -4.47
N SER A 267 -12.18 13.43 -4.06
CA SER A 267 -13.40 13.10 -3.29
C SER A 267 -14.43 12.26 -4.05
N SER A 268 -14.31 12.08 -5.37
CA SER A 268 -15.20 11.19 -6.14
C SER A 268 -14.96 9.72 -5.85
N ARG A 269 -13.76 9.37 -5.34
CA ARG A 269 -13.33 8.00 -5.02
C ARG A 269 -13.39 7.01 -6.20
N THR A 270 -13.37 7.52 -7.42
CA THR A 270 -13.43 6.69 -8.64
C THR A 270 -12.04 6.19 -9.04
N TYR A 271 -11.01 7.01 -8.83
CA TYR A 271 -9.63 6.75 -9.22
C TYR A 271 -8.70 6.75 -8.03
N HIS A 272 -7.71 5.86 -8.06
CA HIS A 272 -6.59 5.87 -7.13
C HIS A 272 -5.42 6.69 -7.65
N THR A 273 -4.60 7.13 -6.71
CA THR A 273 -3.46 8.01 -6.99
C THR A 273 -2.24 7.21 -7.41
N LEU A 274 -1.51 7.76 -8.38
CA LEU A 274 -0.19 7.34 -8.81
C LEU A 274 0.84 8.43 -8.49
N ARG A 275 2.05 8.03 -8.10
CA ARG A 275 3.16 8.91 -7.72
C ARG A 275 4.44 8.58 -8.49
N GLY A 276 5.34 9.59 -8.60
CA GLY A 276 6.73 9.43 -9.00
C GLY A 276 7.06 9.71 -10.46
N GLY A 277 6.10 9.69 -11.37
CA GLY A 277 6.40 9.69 -12.79
C GLY A 277 6.93 8.32 -13.25
N ALA A 278 7.35 8.21 -14.50
CA ALA A 278 7.82 6.95 -15.06
C ALA A 278 8.84 7.17 -16.20
N TRP A 279 9.41 6.07 -16.73
CA TRP A 279 10.37 6.05 -17.83
C TRP A 279 9.86 6.74 -19.11
N ASP A 280 8.56 6.82 -19.31
CA ASP A 280 7.89 7.44 -20.46
C ASP A 280 7.40 8.88 -20.17
N PHE A 281 7.83 9.50 -19.06
CA PHE A 281 7.41 10.84 -18.62
C PHE A 281 8.54 11.88 -18.65
N TYR A 282 8.13 13.15 -18.79
CA TYR A 282 9.01 14.34 -18.79
C TYR A 282 8.26 15.57 -18.22
N GLY A 283 9.00 16.65 -17.97
CA GLY A 283 8.43 17.93 -17.51
C GLY A 283 7.74 17.79 -16.15
N SER A 284 6.58 18.43 -16.01
CA SER A 284 5.85 18.51 -14.74
C SER A 284 5.40 17.15 -14.19
N GLY A 285 5.29 16.11 -15.02
CA GLY A 285 4.97 14.76 -14.57
C GLY A 285 6.05 14.10 -13.69
N LEU A 286 7.27 14.70 -13.65
CA LEU A 286 8.39 14.24 -12.81
C LEU A 286 8.59 15.11 -11.56
N MET A 287 7.75 16.12 -11.32
CA MET A 287 7.83 16.93 -10.10
C MET A 287 7.56 16.09 -8.86
N SER A 288 8.19 16.44 -7.74
CA SER A 288 7.94 15.76 -6.44
C SER A 288 6.46 15.80 -6.03
N SER A 289 5.73 16.86 -6.42
CA SER A 289 4.28 17.00 -6.20
C SER A 289 3.40 16.32 -7.26
N ALA A 290 3.97 15.74 -8.32
CA ALA A 290 3.17 15.14 -9.38
C ALA A 290 2.32 13.98 -8.84
N ARG A 291 1.06 13.99 -9.20
CA ARG A 291 0.08 12.91 -8.97
C ARG A 291 -0.66 12.66 -10.26
N ASN A 292 -0.85 11.40 -10.57
CA ASN A 292 -1.74 10.98 -11.65
C ASN A 292 -2.89 10.17 -11.07
N ALA A 293 -3.96 10.01 -11.84
CA ALA A 293 -5.15 9.27 -11.45
C ALA A 293 -5.38 8.10 -12.42
N ASN A 294 -5.70 6.94 -11.88
CA ASN A 294 -6.09 5.81 -12.73
C ASN A 294 -7.19 4.96 -12.06
N ASP A 295 -7.94 4.24 -12.88
CA ASP A 295 -8.91 3.24 -12.43
C ASP A 295 -8.20 2.16 -11.60
N PRO A 296 -8.74 1.74 -10.44
CA PRO A 296 -8.10 0.72 -9.61
C PRO A 296 -7.89 -0.64 -10.31
N ASN A 297 -8.63 -0.93 -11.38
CA ASN A 297 -8.41 -2.08 -12.27
C ASN A 297 -7.46 -1.75 -13.43
N GLY A 298 -7.10 -0.48 -13.60
CA GLY A 298 -6.22 -0.02 -14.68
C GLY A 298 -4.82 -0.61 -14.54
N ARG A 299 -4.17 -0.84 -15.66
CA ARG A 299 -2.82 -1.38 -15.77
C ARG A 299 -2.04 -0.56 -16.78
N GLY A 300 -0.73 -0.62 -16.76
CA GLY A 300 0.11 0.08 -17.72
C GLY A 300 1.55 -0.39 -17.67
N THR A 301 2.24 -0.27 -18.80
CA THR A 301 3.66 -0.68 -18.98
C THR A 301 4.64 0.19 -18.20
N SER A 302 4.15 1.23 -17.55
CA SER A 302 4.90 2.16 -16.69
C SER A 302 4.27 2.31 -15.30
N ILE A 303 3.36 1.39 -14.90
CA ILE A 303 2.66 1.43 -13.61
C ILE A 303 3.02 0.19 -12.79
N GLY A 304 3.61 0.42 -11.63
CA GLY A 304 3.96 -0.57 -10.61
C GLY A 304 3.53 -0.09 -9.22
N PHE A 305 4.20 -0.56 -8.16
CA PHE A 305 3.91 -0.15 -6.80
C PHE A 305 5.09 -0.38 -5.85
N ARG A 306 5.06 0.34 -4.73
CA ARG A 306 5.95 0.19 -3.58
C ARG A 306 5.11 -0.10 -2.36
N ILE A 307 5.68 -0.81 -1.36
CA ILE A 307 4.98 -1.18 -0.14
C ILE A 307 5.59 -0.55 1.10
N ALA A 308 4.77 -0.42 2.11
CA ALA A 308 5.13 0.01 3.46
C ALA A 308 4.90 -1.13 4.46
N PHE A 309 5.75 -1.21 5.47
CA PHE A 309 5.57 -2.02 6.66
C PHE A 309 5.03 -1.11 7.77
N ALA A 310 3.86 -1.40 8.28
CA ALA A 310 3.11 -0.58 9.22
C ALA A 310 2.62 -1.39 10.42
N SER A 311 2.19 -0.71 11.48
CA SER A 311 1.46 -1.30 12.60
C SER A 311 0.14 -0.59 12.81
N GLN A 312 -0.77 -1.17 13.58
CA GLN A 312 -2.06 -0.56 13.92
C GLN A 312 -1.91 0.79 14.61
N ASP A 313 -0.86 0.97 15.41
CA ASP A 313 -0.57 2.25 16.07
C ASP A 313 -0.24 3.36 15.05
N THR A 314 0.33 3.00 13.90
CA THR A 314 0.65 3.97 12.83
C THR A 314 -0.60 4.55 12.18
N LEU A 315 -1.67 3.78 12.06
CA LEU A 315 -2.95 4.25 11.50
C LEU A 315 -3.64 5.28 12.40
N ASN A 316 -3.43 5.20 13.71
CA ASN A 316 -4.01 6.14 14.68
C ASN A 316 -3.29 7.48 14.73
N GLN A 317 -2.04 7.56 14.28
CA GLN A 317 -1.23 8.79 14.26
C GLN A 317 -1.50 9.65 13.03
N THR A 318 -1.92 9.08 11.92
CA THR A 318 -2.27 9.82 10.67
C THR A 318 -3.59 10.58 10.77
N LYS A 319 -4.37 10.39 11.86
CA LYS A 319 -5.67 11.06 12.10
C LYS A 319 -5.57 12.29 13.03
N LYS A 320 -4.38 12.72 13.39
CA LYS A 320 -4.12 13.96 14.18
C LYS A 320 -3.40 14.98 13.31
#